data_42228761008f1ef1ebe2a7889fc5af8e
#
_entry.id   42228761008f1ef1ebe2a7889fc5af8e
#
_cell.length_a   1.000
_cell.length_b   1.000
_cell.length_c   1.000
_cell.angle_alpha   90.00
_cell.angle_beta   90.00
_cell.angle_gamma   90.00
#
_symmetry.space_group_name_H-M   'P 1'
#
loop_
_entity.id
_entity.type
_entity.pdbx_description
1 polymer ?
#
loop_
_entity_poly.entity_id
_entity_poly.type
_entity_poly.pdbx_seq_one_letter_code
_entity_poly.pdbx_strand_id
1 'polypeptide(L)'
;MPSGQHATPGHELMLYAHPFSSYCQKVLVALYENGTPFAWRLLAPEHPQVLQAWTALWPLRRMPVLVDAGHTVVEATIIIEHLGLHHPGPVSLLPTDAGAALEVRSMDRFFDNYISTPQQKIVADSMRPEAERDARGVADARAMLDTAYGWLDKVMAEREWAAGDRFSLADCGAAPFLFYADWTHRIDASFAHVIAYRQRLLARPSFARAVDEARPYRQLFPLGAPDRD
;
A
#
# COMPACT_ATOMS: atom_id res chain seq x y z
N MET A 1 7.11 45.51 -16.58
CA MET A 1 6.32 45.14 -15.40
C MET A 1 5.97 43.65 -15.54
N PRO A 2 6.67 42.72 -14.89
CA PRO A 2 6.21 41.32 -14.87
C PRO A 2 5.13 41.16 -13.84
N SER A 3 3.97 40.71 -14.31
CA SER A 3 2.79 40.34 -13.53
C SER A 3 3.16 39.20 -12.56
N GLY A 4 3.10 39.51 -11.26
CA GLY A 4 3.26 38.55 -10.20
C GLY A 4 2.19 37.45 -10.31
N GLN A 5 2.63 36.22 -10.50
CA GLN A 5 1.80 35.05 -10.25
C GLN A 5 1.54 34.99 -8.74
N HIS A 6 0.32 35.33 -8.34
CA HIS A 6 -0.17 35.01 -7.01
C HIS A 6 -0.26 33.49 -6.91
N ALA A 7 0.74 32.89 -6.26
CA ALA A 7 0.62 31.53 -5.75
C ALA A 7 -0.58 31.54 -4.78
N THR A 8 -1.64 30.89 -5.16
CA THR A 8 -2.76 30.57 -4.25
C THR A 8 -2.16 29.86 -3.03
N PRO A 9 -2.53 30.21 -1.77
CA PRO A 9 -2.05 29.47 -0.61
C PRO A 9 -2.47 28.01 -0.81
N GLY A 10 -1.51 27.13 -1.09
CA GLY A 10 -1.77 25.73 -1.32
C GLY A 10 -2.39 25.15 -0.05
N HIS A 11 -3.61 24.63 -0.15
CA HIS A 11 -4.18 23.86 0.93
C HIS A 11 -3.28 22.65 1.18
N GLU A 12 -2.81 22.54 2.41
CA GLU A 12 -1.90 21.46 2.82
C GLU A 12 -2.64 20.12 2.77
N LEU A 13 -2.13 19.15 1.99
CA LEU A 13 -2.59 17.77 2.06
C LEU A 13 -2.27 17.18 3.42
N MET A 14 -3.24 16.63 4.12
CA MET A 14 -3.05 15.96 5.41
C MET A 14 -3.29 14.47 5.28
N LEU A 15 -2.28 13.66 5.58
CA LEU A 15 -2.39 12.19 5.54
C LEU A 15 -2.41 11.61 6.96
N TYR A 16 -3.57 11.06 7.35
CA TYR A 16 -3.74 10.28 8.56
C TYR A 16 -3.31 8.85 8.30
N ALA A 17 -2.15 8.48 8.79
CA ALA A 17 -1.49 7.24 8.44
C ALA A 17 -0.55 6.74 9.54
N HIS A 18 -0.19 5.46 9.46
CA HIS A 18 0.90 4.87 10.22
C HIS A 18 1.90 4.24 9.25
N PRO A 19 3.23 4.49 9.36
CA PRO A 19 4.23 4.03 8.40
C PRO A 19 4.34 2.51 8.30
N PHE A 20 3.93 1.77 9.33
CA PHE A 20 3.95 0.30 9.35
C PHE A 20 2.69 -0.35 8.76
N SER A 21 1.71 0.43 8.30
CA SER A 21 0.52 -0.08 7.63
C SER A 21 0.75 -0.26 6.14
N SER A 22 0.51 -1.46 5.61
CA SER A 22 0.65 -1.76 4.18
C SER A 22 -0.21 -0.87 3.29
N TYR A 23 -1.45 -0.58 3.68
CA TYR A 23 -2.32 0.34 2.94
C TYR A 23 -1.86 1.79 3.01
N CYS A 24 -1.25 2.21 4.14
CA CYS A 24 -0.63 3.53 4.20
C CYS A 24 0.61 3.61 3.31
N GLN A 25 1.45 2.57 3.31
CA GLN A 25 2.62 2.49 2.42
C GLN A 25 2.22 2.53 0.95
N LYS A 26 1.11 1.91 0.55
CA LYS A 26 0.56 2.01 -0.82
C LYS A 26 0.38 3.47 -1.24
N VAL A 27 -0.20 4.32 -0.38
CA VAL A 27 -0.38 5.75 -0.65
C VAL A 27 0.95 6.51 -0.56
N LEU A 28 1.81 6.18 0.42
CA LEU A 28 3.12 6.81 0.57
C LEU A 28 4.00 6.61 -0.66
N VAL A 29 3.98 5.41 -1.25
CA VAL A 29 4.71 5.13 -2.50
C VAL A 29 4.26 6.07 -3.61
N ALA A 30 2.96 6.27 -3.79
CA ALA A 30 2.41 7.18 -4.79
C ALA A 30 2.83 8.64 -4.54
N LEU A 31 2.78 9.10 -3.29
CA LEU A 31 3.22 10.44 -2.89
C LEU A 31 4.72 10.63 -3.15
N TYR A 32 5.54 9.64 -2.83
CA TYR A 32 6.99 9.70 -3.01
C TYR A 32 7.41 9.61 -4.49
N GLU A 33 6.71 8.81 -5.32
CA GLU A 33 6.93 8.76 -6.76
C GLU A 33 6.77 10.13 -7.42
N ASN A 34 5.82 10.90 -6.95
CA ASN A 34 5.49 12.20 -7.52
C ASN A 34 6.07 13.38 -6.74
N GLY A 35 6.78 13.13 -5.64
CA GLY A 35 7.31 14.21 -4.79
C GLY A 35 6.20 15.11 -4.23
N THR A 36 4.98 14.60 -4.10
CA THR A 36 3.81 15.36 -3.64
C THR A 36 3.96 15.69 -2.16
N PRO A 37 4.01 16.97 -1.76
CA PRO A 37 4.15 17.36 -0.37
C PRO A 37 2.87 17.10 0.40
N PHE A 38 3.00 16.64 1.65
CA PHE A 38 1.87 16.41 2.56
C PHE A 38 2.30 16.58 4.02
N ALA A 39 1.32 16.88 4.88
CA ALA A 39 1.50 16.89 6.33
C ALA A 39 1.12 15.53 6.91
N TRP A 40 2.03 14.92 7.64
CA TRP A 40 1.77 13.74 8.42
C TRP A 40 0.79 14.02 9.58
N ARG A 41 -0.19 13.14 9.74
CA ARG A 41 -1.03 12.99 10.92
C ARG A 41 -0.83 11.58 11.44
N LEU A 42 0.24 11.38 12.22
CA LEU A 42 0.66 10.06 12.69
C LEU A 42 -0.40 9.44 13.61
N LEU A 43 -0.92 8.28 13.21
CA LEU A 43 -1.89 7.51 13.99
C LEU A 43 -1.15 6.62 14.99
N ALA A 44 -0.85 7.19 16.16
CA ALA A 44 -0.15 6.49 17.24
C ALA A 44 -0.78 6.88 18.59
N PRO A 45 -0.69 5.99 19.62
CA PRO A 45 -1.27 6.25 20.94
C PRO A 45 -0.81 7.56 21.59
N GLU A 46 0.41 8.00 21.25
CA GLU A 46 1.01 9.24 21.76
C GLU A 46 0.34 10.50 21.19
N HIS A 47 -0.52 10.36 20.19
CA HIS A 47 -1.23 11.44 19.50
C HIS A 47 -2.75 11.32 19.61
N PRO A 48 -3.35 11.37 20.83
CA PRO A 48 -4.78 11.09 21.02
C PRO A 48 -5.69 12.06 20.27
N GLN A 49 -5.29 13.32 20.06
CA GLN A 49 -6.06 14.29 19.28
C GLN A 49 -6.12 13.91 17.79
N VAL A 50 -5.03 13.35 17.24
CA VAL A 50 -4.98 12.87 15.85
C VAL A 50 -5.89 11.66 15.69
N LEU A 51 -5.88 10.72 16.66
CA LEU A 51 -6.77 9.56 16.67
C LEU A 51 -8.25 9.97 16.77
N GLN A 52 -8.58 10.98 17.59
CA GLN A 52 -9.93 11.52 17.70
C GLN A 52 -10.39 12.15 16.37
N ALA A 53 -9.57 13.01 15.77
CA ALA A 53 -9.86 13.64 14.48
C ALA A 53 -10.05 12.59 13.38
N TRP A 54 -9.15 11.61 13.28
CA TRP A 54 -9.27 10.50 12.34
C TRP A 54 -10.57 9.71 12.50
N THR A 55 -10.95 9.39 13.75
CA THR A 55 -12.20 8.67 14.03
C THR A 55 -13.43 9.48 13.62
N ALA A 56 -13.40 10.81 13.78
CA ALA A 56 -14.47 11.70 13.34
C ALA A 56 -14.56 11.78 11.80
N LEU A 57 -13.41 11.80 11.10
CA LEU A 57 -13.35 11.80 9.64
C LEU A 57 -13.83 10.48 9.04
N TRP A 58 -13.45 9.34 9.65
CA TRP A 58 -13.77 8.01 9.14
C TRP A 58 -14.16 7.04 10.28
N PRO A 59 -15.46 6.93 10.59
CA PRO A 59 -15.93 6.09 11.70
C PRO A 59 -15.59 4.60 11.60
N LEU A 60 -15.30 4.09 10.39
CA LEU A 60 -14.84 2.71 10.19
C LEU A 60 -13.41 2.46 10.67
N ARG A 61 -12.68 3.52 11.08
CA ARG A 61 -11.33 3.47 11.64
C ARG A 61 -10.35 2.69 10.77
N ARG A 62 -10.45 2.88 9.44
CA ARG A 62 -9.47 2.36 8.49
C ARG A 62 -8.49 3.47 8.12
N MET A 63 -7.27 3.08 7.85
CA MET A 63 -6.19 3.97 7.40
C MET A 63 -5.61 3.46 6.08
N PRO A 64 -5.12 4.36 5.22
CA PRO A 64 -4.97 5.81 5.38
C PRO A 64 -6.28 6.59 5.17
N VAL A 65 -6.30 7.85 5.64
CA VAL A 65 -7.30 8.87 5.28
C VAL A 65 -6.54 10.10 4.79
N LEU A 66 -6.91 10.63 3.64
CA LEU A 66 -6.39 11.89 3.11
C LEU A 66 -7.42 13.00 3.33
N VAL A 67 -6.98 14.17 3.75
CA VAL A 67 -7.78 15.40 3.74
C VAL A 67 -7.13 16.38 2.78
N ASP A 68 -7.87 16.79 1.76
CA ASP A 68 -7.46 17.74 0.73
C ASP A 68 -8.46 18.88 0.66
N ALA A 69 -8.03 20.11 0.97
CA ALA A 69 -8.89 21.31 0.97
C ALA A 69 -10.21 21.11 1.75
N GLY A 70 -10.17 20.34 2.86
CA GLY A 70 -11.36 20.03 3.68
C GLY A 70 -12.17 18.82 3.18
N HIS A 71 -11.86 18.25 2.02
CA HIS A 71 -12.46 17.01 1.52
C HIS A 71 -11.77 15.80 2.11
N THR A 72 -12.54 14.90 2.72
CA THR A 72 -12.04 13.61 3.21
C THR A 72 -12.08 12.58 2.09
N VAL A 73 -10.92 12.01 1.77
CA VAL A 73 -10.76 10.94 0.79
C VAL A 73 -10.31 9.69 1.52
N VAL A 74 -11.02 8.59 1.32
CA VAL A 74 -10.76 7.29 1.95
C VAL A 74 -10.53 6.22 0.88
N GLU A 75 -10.04 5.05 1.29
CA GLU A 75 -9.61 3.95 0.44
C GLU A 75 -8.29 4.27 -0.31
N ALA A 76 -7.24 3.48 -0.04
CA ALA A 76 -5.90 3.74 -0.56
C ALA A 76 -5.86 3.91 -2.09
N THR A 77 -6.57 3.05 -2.84
CA THR A 77 -6.69 3.14 -4.30
C THR A 77 -7.33 4.46 -4.73
N ILE A 78 -8.43 4.85 -4.06
CA ILE A 78 -9.16 6.10 -4.38
C ILE A 78 -8.32 7.32 -4.04
N ILE A 79 -7.55 7.27 -2.93
CA ILE A 79 -6.61 8.34 -2.59
C ILE A 79 -5.57 8.52 -3.71
N ILE A 80 -5.01 7.44 -4.24
CA ILE A 80 -4.02 7.52 -5.34
C ILE A 80 -4.66 8.07 -6.61
N GLU A 81 -5.87 7.64 -6.97
CA GLU A 81 -6.59 8.20 -8.13
C GLU A 81 -6.92 9.67 -7.92
N HIS A 82 -7.36 10.07 -6.72
CA HIS A 82 -7.59 11.48 -6.35
C HIS A 82 -6.31 12.33 -6.52
N LEU A 83 -5.16 11.82 -6.03
CA LEU A 83 -3.88 12.50 -6.20
C LEU A 83 -3.51 12.65 -7.68
N GLY A 84 -3.74 11.63 -8.50
CA GLY A 84 -3.51 11.69 -9.94
C GLY A 84 -4.36 12.75 -10.66
N LEU A 85 -5.60 12.98 -10.19
CA LEU A 85 -6.51 13.95 -10.77
C LEU A 85 -6.24 15.39 -10.31
N HIS A 86 -5.93 15.60 -9.02
CA HIS A 86 -5.87 16.92 -8.40
C HIS A 86 -4.44 17.41 -8.11
N HIS A 87 -3.50 16.49 -7.97
CA HIS A 87 -2.09 16.75 -7.67
C HIS A 87 -1.16 15.95 -8.59
N PRO A 88 -1.32 16.06 -9.93
CA PRO A 88 -0.53 15.26 -10.87
C PRO A 88 0.95 15.56 -10.71
N GLY A 89 1.76 14.51 -10.80
CA GLY A 89 3.22 14.58 -10.78
C GLY A 89 3.86 13.99 -12.03
N PRO A 90 5.18 13.82 -12.05
CA PRO A 90 5.92 13.31 -13.21
C PRO A 90 5.57 11.85 -13.57
N VAL A 91 5.09 11.05 -12.61
CA VAL A 91 4.74 9.65 -12.82
C VAL A 91 3.23 9.51 -12.90
N SER A 92 2.71 9.18 -14.09
CA SER A 92 1.30 8.84 -14.27
C SER A 92 1.06 7.41 -13.77
N LEU A 93 0.46 7.28 -12.57
CA LEU A 93 0.17 6.01 -11.93
C LEU A 93 -1.06 5.30 -12.51
N LEU A 94 -1.89 6.01 -13.26
CA LEU A 94 -3.03 5.45 -13.99
C LEU A 94 -3.00 5.95 -15.43
N PRO A 95 -2.97 5.05 -16.42
CA PRO A 95 -2.99 5.44 -17.83
C PRO A 95 -4.27 6.22 -18.21
N THR A 96 -4.16 7.09 -19.21
CA THR A 96 -5.33 7.80 -19.77
C THR A 96 -6.17 6.93 -20.70
N ASP A 97 -5.56 5.91 -21.31
CA ASP A 97 -6.29 4.88 -22.06
C ASP A 97 -7.17 4.05 -21.14
N ALA A 98 -8.45 3.96 -21.44
CA ALA A 98 -9.42 3.30 -20.56
C ALA A 98 -9.17 1.78 -20.42
N GLY A 99 -8.69 1.12 -21.49
CA GLY A 99 -8.37 -0.31 -21.45
C GLY A 99 -7.16 -0.58 -20.55
N ALA A 100 -6.07 0.17 -20.76
CA ALA A 100 -4.88 0.08 -19.91
C ALA A 100 -5.18 0.47 -18.44
N ALA A 101 -6.01 1.48 -18.20
CA ALA A 101 -6.43 1.85 -16.85
C ALA A 101 -7.25 0.74 -16.17
N LEU A 102 -8.09 0.02 -16.94
CA LEU A 102 -8.84 -1.13 -16.42
C LEU A 102 -7.91 -2.26 -16.02
N GLU A 103 -6.86 -2.52 -16.80
CA GLU A 103 -5.84 -3.53 -16.45
C GLU A 103 -5.10 -3.16 -15.18
N VAL A 104 -4.66 -1.91 -15.02
CA VAL A 104 -4.03 -1.41 -13.78
C VAL A 104 -4.96 -1.63 -12.58
N ARG A 105 -6.24 -1.26 -12.70
CA ARG A 105 -7.22 -1.45 -11.62
C ARG A 105 -7.48 -2.93 -11.34
N SER A 106 -7.48 -3.79 -12.36
CA SER A 106 -7.63 -5.24 -12.20
C SER A 106 -6.48 -5.83 -11.39
N MET A 107 -5.24 -5.45 -11.71
CA MET A 107 -4.07 -5.89 -10.94
C MET A 107 -4.06 -5.30 -9.53
N ASP A 108 -4.47 -4.06 -9.34
CA ASP A 108 -4.63 -3.47 -8.01
C ASP A 108 -5.64 -4.27 -7.16
N ARG A 109 -6.80 -4.64 -7.72
CA ARG A 109 -7.76 -5.51 -7.03
C ARG A 109 -7.21 -6.91 -6.77
N PHE A 110 -6.36 -7.44 -7.66
CA PHE A 110 -5.68 -8.70 -7.41
C PHE A 110 -4.82 -8.63 -6.15
N PHE A 111 -3.98 -7.61 -6.01
CA PHE A 111 -3.13 -7.45 -4.83
C PHE A 111 -3.93 -7.20 -3.56
N ASP A 112 -4.98 -6.40 -3.59
CA ASP A 112 -5.84 -6.18 -2.44
C ASP A 112 -6.55 -7.46 -1.98
N ASN A 113 -7.16 -8.19 -2.92
CA ASN A 113 -8.08 -9.28 -2.60
C ASN A 113 -7.37 -10.62 -2.40
N TYR A 114 -6.30 -10.90 -3.16
CA TYR A 114 -5.69 -12.23 -3.19
C TYR A 114 -4.30 -12.28 -2.55
N ILE A 115 -3.68 -11.13 -2.25
CA ILE A 115 -2.43 -11.03 -1.49
C ILE A 115 -2.69 -10.41 -0.12
N SER A 116 -3.21 -9.18 -0.06
CA SER A 116 -3.39 -8.47 1.21
C SER A 116 -4.46 -9.11 2.09
N THR A 117 -5.64 -9.42 1.55
CA THR A 117 -6.75 -9.97 2.35
C THR A 117 -6.39 -11.28 3.04
N PRO A 118 -5.85 -12.33 2.36
CA PRO A 118 -5.45 -13.56 3.06
C PRO A 118 -4.29 -13.34 4.03
N GLN A 119 -3.30 -12.48 3.69
CA GLN A 119 -2.22 -12.11 4.58
C GLN A 119 -2.77 -11.50 5.88
N GLN A 120 -3.68 -10.53 5.78
CA GLN A 120 -4.29 -9.89 6.95
C GLN A 120 -5.16 -10.84 7.77
N LYS A 121 -5.83 -11.81 7.15
CA LYS A 121 -6.55 -12.85 7.89
C LYS A 121 -5.61 -13.64 8.81
N ILE A 122 -4.45 -14.04 8.32
CA ILE A 122 -3.46 -14.79 9.12
C ILE A 122 -2.96 -13.92 10.29
N VAL A 123 -2.62 -12.65 10.01
CA VAL A 123 -2.15 -11.71 11.04
C VAL A 123 -3.24 -11.44 12.08
N ALA A 124 -4.47 -11.17 11.65
CA ALA A 124 -5.58 -10.91 12.57
C ALA A 124 -5.89 -12.11 13.46
N ASP A 125 -5.79 -13.33 12.92
CA ASP A 125 -6.01 -14.55 13.69
C ASP A 125 -4.94 -14.73 14.78
N SER A 126 -3.67 -14.41 14.48
CA SER A 126 -2.58 -14.52 15.46
C SER A 126 -2.76 -13.61 16.69
N MET A 127 -3.52 -12.53 16.55
CA MET A 127 -3.83 -11.59 17.64
C MET A 127 -5.02 -12.03 18.51
N ARG A 128 -5.73 -13.10 18.12
CA ARG A 128 -6.82 -13.66 18.93
C ARG A 128 -6.29 -14.51 20.08
N PRO A 129 -7.06 -14.62 21.18
CA PRO A 129 -6.83 -15.66 22.18
C PRO A 129 -6.73 -17.04 21.49
N GLU A 130 -5.86 -17.92 21.98
CA GLU A 130 -5.60 -19.22 21.35
C GLU A 130 -6.87 -20.04 21.13
N ALA A 131 -7.79 -20.03 22.11
CA ALA A 131 -9.06 -20.74 22.03
C ALA A 131 -10.05 -20.19 20.98
N GLU A 132 -9.80 -18.98 20.44
CA GLU A 132 -10.65 -18.32 19.44
C GLU A 132 -10.03 -18.33 18.03
N ARG A 133 -8.87 -18.96 17.88
CA ARG A 133 -8.15 -19.02 16.61
C ARG A 133 -8.84 -19.93 15.61
N ASP A 134 -8.90 -19.47 14.36
CA ASP A 134 -9.48 -20.18 13.21
C ASP A 134 -8.37 -20.87 12.40
N ALA A 135 -7.87 -22.00 12.89
CA ALA A 135 -6.81 -22.76 12.21
C ALA A 135 -7.20 -23.15 10.76
N ARG A 136 -8.47 -23.45 10.51
CA ARG A 136 -8.97 -23.79 9.18
C ARG A 136 -8.89 -22.58 8.25
N GLY A 137 -9.40 -21.42 8.68
CA GLY A 137 -9.35 -20.22 7.86
C GLY A 137 -7.94 -19.69 7.62
N VAL A 138 -6.99 -19.95 8.55
CA VAL A 138 -5.56 -19.67 8.35
C VAL A 138 -4.98 -20.59 7.27
N ALA A 139 -5.31 -21.90 7.29
CA ALA A 139 -4.87 -22.83 6.27
C ALA A 139 -5.41 -22.45 4.88
N ASP A 140 -6.69 -22.10 4.79
CA ASP A 140 -7.32 -21.65 3.55
C ASP A 140 -6.68 -20.34 3.03
N ALA A 141 -6.32 -19.41 3.91
CA ALA A 141 -5.63 -18.17 3.54
C ALA A 141 -4.21 -18.43 3.00
N ARG A 142 -3.46 -19.38 3.58
CA ARG A 142 -2.14 -19.80 3.07
C ARG A 142 -2.26 -20.43 1.67
N ALA A 143 -3.21 -21.35 1.49
CA ALA A 143 -3.47 -21.97 0.19
C ALA A 143 -3.88 -20.94 -0.88
N MET A 144 -4.61 -19.90 -0.50
CA MET A 144 -4.94 -18.78 -1.39
C MET A 144 -3.67 -18.01 -1.80
N LEU A 145 -2.76 -17.71 -0.86
CA LEU A 145 -1.49 -17.05 -1.16
C LEU A 145 -0.65 -17.88 -2.11
N ASP A 146 -0.51 -19.19 -1.90
CA ASP A 146 0.26 -20.07 -2.79
C ASP A 146 -0.34 -20.07 -4.20
N THR A 147 -1.66 -20.12 -4.32
CA THR A 147 -2.36 -20.04 -5.60
C THR A 147 -2.12 -18.69 -6.29
N ALA A 148 -2.20 -17.60 -5.52
CA ALA A 148 -1.99 -16.25 -6.03
C ALA A 148 -0.54 -16.03 -6.47
N TYR A 149 0.45 -16.53 -5.71
CA TYR A 149 1.87 -16.48 -6.10
C TYR A 149 2.10 -17.27 -7.40
N GLY A 150 1.53 -18.48 -7.52
CA GLY A 150 1.68 -19.29 -8.75
C GLY A 150 1.06 -18.66 -9.98
N TRP A 151 -0.05 -17.94 -9.84
CA TRP A 151 -0.63 -17.16 -10.94
C TRP A 151 0.23 -15.92 -11.25
N LEU A 152 0.63 -15.17 -10.23
CA LEU A 152 1.46 -13.98 -10.38
C LEU A 152 2.82 -14.30 -10.99
N ASP A 153 3.41 -15.44 -10.66
CA ASP A 153 4.71 -15.86 -11.21
C ASP A 153 4.66 -16.00 -12.74
N LYS A 154 3.57 -16.56 -13.27
CA LYS A 154 3.34 -16.65 -14.72
C LYS A 154 3.15 -15.28 -15.37
N VAL A 155 2.43 -14.38 -14.71
CA VAL A 155 2.22 -13.01 -15.20
C VAL A 155 3.55 -12.26 -15.24
N MET A 156 4.35 -12.35 -14.17
CA MET A 156 5.62 -11.63 -14.05
C MET A 156 6.76 -12.25 -14.89
N ALA A 157 6.58 -13.43 -15.44
CA ALA A 157 7.50 -13.99 -16.44
C ALA A 157 7.54 -13.16 -17.74
N GLU A 158 6.46 -12.44 -18.04
CA GLU A 158 6.27 -11.70 -19.30
C GLU A 158 6.22 -10.20 -19.12
N ARG A 159 6.32 -9.70 -17.88
CA ARG A 159 6.10 -8.29 -17.54
C ARG A 159 7.19 -7.75 -16.60
N GLU A 160 7.52 -6.50 -16.78
CA GLU A 160 8.39 -5.79 -15.84
C GLU A 160 7.61 -5.30 -14.61
N TRP A 161 6.42 -4.73 -14.82
CA TRP A 161 5.54 -4.20 -13.78
C TRP A 161 4.18 -4.91 -13.81
N ALA A 162 3.40 -4.75 -12.75
CA ALA A 162 2.14 -5.47 -12.57
C ALA A 162 1.18 -5.38 -13.78
N ALA A 163 1.12 -4.23 -14.44
CA ALA A 163 0.24 -3.97 -15.58
C ALA A 163 1.03 -3.59 -16.85
N GLY A 164 2.16 -4.27 -17.10
CA GLY A 164 2.93 -4.11 -18.34
C GLY A 164 4.34 -3.58 -18.11
N ASP A 165 4.74 -2.56 -18.85
CA ASP A 165 6.11 -2.05 -18.93
C ASP A 165 6.37 -0.79 -18.07
N ARG A 166 5.34 -0.29 -17.36
CA ARG A 166 5.43 0.94 -16.55
C ARG A 166 4.92 0.72 -15.13
N PHE A 167 5.65 1.34 -14.19
CA PHE A 167 5.20 1.42 -12.81
C PHE A 167 3.86 2.16 -12.71
N SER A 168 2.93 1.62 -11.94
CA SER A 168 1.54 2.07 -11.88
C SER A 168 0.97 2.01 -10.46
N LEU A 169 -0.28 2.40 -10.32
CA LEU A 169 -1.06 2.26 -9.08
C LEU A 169 -1.08 0.82 -8.58
N ALA A 170 -1.11 -0.19 -9.47
CA ALA A 170 -1.05 -1.59 -9.09
C ALA A 170 0.25 -1.94 -8.35
N ASP A 171 1.38 -1.39 -8.81
CA ASP A 171 2.69 -1.61 -8.19
C ASP A 171 2.81 -0.89 -6.85
N CYS A 172 2.14 0.25 -6.67
CA CYS A 172 2.04 0.93 -5.36
C CYS A 172 1.41 0.00 -4.31
N GLY A 173 0.43 -0.83 -4.69
CA GLY A 173 -0.18 -1.84 -3.82
C GLY A 173 0.68 -3.10 -3.70
N ALA A 174 1.19 -3.60 -4.83
CA ALA A 174 2.02 -4.80 -4.88
C ALA A 174 3.21 -4.72 -3.92
N ALA A 175 3.88 -3.56 -3.85
CA ALA A 175 5.09 -3.36 -3.06
C ALA A 175 4.89 -3.72 -1.58
N PRO A 176 4.03 -3.03 -0.80
CA PRO A 176 3.84 -3.38 0.59
C PRO A 176 3.10 -4.71 0.80
N PHE A 177 2.20 -5.10 -0.11
CA PHE A 177 1.44 -6.32 0.09
C PHE A 177 2.30 -7.56 -0.09
N LEU A 178 3.16 -7.62 -1.10
CA LEU A 178 4.13 -8.72 -1.24
C LEU A 178 5.19 -8.71 -0.14
N PHE A 179 5.57 -7.52 0.34
CA PHE A 179 6.52 -7.38 1.43
C PHE A 179 6.01 -8.07 2.71
N TYR A 180 4.82 -7.71 3.18
CA TYR A 180 4.25 -8.28 4.39
C TYR A 180 3.68 -9.68 4.18
N ALA A 181 3.23 -10.04 2.98
CA ALA A 181 2.80 -11.39 2.67
C ALA A 181 3.98 -12.38 2.77
N ASP A 182 5.17 -12.01 2.28
CA ASP A 182 6.39 -12.83 2.42
C ASP A 182 6.85 -12.98 3.89
N TRP A 183 6.58 -11.99 4.74
CA TRP A 183 6.82 -12.11 6.18
C TRP A 183 5.82 -13.05 6.87
N THR A 184 4.59 -13.10 6.38
CA THR A 184 3.48 -13.86 6.97
C THR A 184 3.45 -15.30 6.47
N HIS A 185 3.68 -15.48 5.18
CA HIS A 185 3.71 -16.75 4.45
C HIS A 185 4.74 -16.63 3.33
N ARG A 186 5.93 -17.18 3.59
CA ARG A 186 7.08 -16.99 2.72
C ARG A 186 6.80 -17.43 1.29
N ILE A 187 7.19 -16.59 0.33
CA ILE A 187 7.14 -16.90 -1.09
C ILE A 187 8.13 -18.03 -1.37
N ASP A 188 7.64 -19.17 -1.88
CA ASP A 188 8.46 -20.32 -2.20
C ASP A 188 9.49 -19.99 -3.30
N ALA A 189 10.67 -20.56 -3.21
CA ALA A 189 11.79 -20.33 -4.15
C ALA A 189 11.45 -20.71 -5.60
N SER A 190 10.45 -21.58 -5.82
CA SER A 190 9.98 -21.95 -7.14
C SER A 190 9.26 -20.79 -7.88
N PHE A 191 8.77 -19.78 -7.16
CA PHE A 191 8.15 -18.57 -7.72
C PHE A 191 9.21 -17.50 -8.02
N ALA A 192 10.15 -17.83 -8.88
CA ALA A 192 11.33 -17.01 -9.16
C ALA A 192 11.00 -15.61 -9.72
N HIS A 193 9.95 -15.50 -10.54
CA HIS A 193 9.52 -14.22 -11.11
C HIS A 193 8.83 -13.32 -10.10
N VAL A 194 8.06 -13.86 -9.16
CA VAL A 194 7.48 -13.11 -8.04
C VAL A 194 8.59 -12.58 -7.14
N ILE A 195 9.59 -13.40 -6.83
CA ILE A 195 10.75 -13.00 -6.02
C ILE A 195 11.53 -11.87 -6.71
N ALA A 196 11.81 -12.00 -8.01
CA ALA A 196 12.49 -10.97 -8.79
C ALA A 196 11.68 -9.66 -8.85
N TYR A 197 10.37 -9.75 -9.02
CA TYR A 197 9.48 -8.58 -9.01
C TYR A 197 9.47 -7.91 -7.62
N ARG A 198 9.35 -8.67 -6.54
CA ARG A 198 9.42 -8.16 -5.18
C ARG A 198 10.76 -7.45 -4.91
N GLN A 199 11.88 -8.00 -5.37
CA GLN A 199 13.18 -7.35 -5.26
C GLN A 199 13.25 -6.03 -6.05
N ARG A 200 12.67 -5.99 -7.25
CA ARG A 200 12.57 -4.77 -8.05
C ARG A 200 11.76 -3.68 -7.35
N LEU A 201 10.65 -4.06 -6.72
CA LEU A 201 9.83 -3.15 -5.91
C LEU A 201 10.62 -2.61 -4.72
N LEU A 202 11.33 -3.46 -3.98
CA LEU A 202 12.19 -3.06 -2.85
C LEU A 202 13.31 -2.10 -3.26
N ALA A 203 13.88 -2.28 -4.45
CA ALA A 203 14.93 -1.43 -4.98
C ALA A 203 14.42 -0.05 -5.45
N ARG A 204 13.09 0.12 -5.57
CA ARG A 204 12.51 1.38 -6.00
C ARG A 204 12.59 2.43 -4.89
N PRO A 205 13.14 3.64 -5.16
CA PRO A 205 13.42 4.64 -4.11
C PRO A 205 12.20 5.01 -3.26
N SER A 206 11.02 5.09 -3.87
CA SER A 206 9.77 5.41 -3.18
C SER A 206 9.38 4.35 -2.15
N PHE A 207 9.50 3.08 -2.50
CA PHE A 207 9.17 1.98 -1.58
C PHE A 207 10.31 1.72 -0.58
N ALA A 208 11.58 1.79 -0.99
CA ALA A 208 12.72 1.71 -0.08
C ALA A 208 12.59 2.73 1.05
N ARG A 209 12.22 3.98 0.73
CA ARG A 209 11.93 5.03 1.72
C ARG A 209 10.80 4.63 2.66
N ALA A 210 9.68 4.12 2.13
CA ALA A 210 8.55 3.69 2.96
C ALA A 210 8.93 2.54 3.91
N VAL A 211 9.77 1.60 3.46
CA VAL A 211 10.33 0.53 4.31
C VAL A 211 11.23 1.10 5.39
N ASP A 212 12.13 2.03 5.07
CA ASP A 212 13.03 2.66 6.04
C ASP A 212 12.27 3.43 7.12
N GLU A 213 11.24 4.18 6.74
CA GLU A 213 10.36 4.89 7.69
C GLU A 213 9.55 3.93 8.58
N ALA A 214 9.31 2.69 8.12
CA ALA A 214 8.61 1.65 8.89
C ALA A 214 9.53 0.85 9.84
N ARG A 215 10.86 0.86 9.65
CA ARG A 215 11.82 0.06 10.45
C ARG A 215 11.69 0.24 11.95
N PRO A 216 11.50 1.45 12.51
CA PRO A 216 11.33 1.63 13.95
C PRO A 216 10.12 0.91 14.56
N TYR A 217 9.19 0.48 13.70
CA TYR A 217 7.92 -0.14 14.12
C TYR A 217 7.87 -1.66 13.89
N ARG A 218 8.98 -2.29 13.51
CA ARG A 218 9.03 -3.74 13.21
C ARG A 218 8.56 -4.62 14.38
N GLN A 219 8.80 -4.19 15.62
CA GLN A 219 8.32 -4.90 16.82
C GLN A 219 6.78 -4.97 16.91
N LEU A 220 6.06 -4.16 16.14
CA LEU A 220 4.58 -4.20 16.09
C LEU A 220 4.05 -5.33 15.20
N PHE A 221 4.92 -6.06 14.47
CA PHE A 221 4.46 -7.17 13.64
C PHE A 221 4.05 -8.36 14.50
N PRO A 222 2.74 -8.75 14.52
CA PRO A 222 2.24 -9.70 15.51
C PRO A 222 2.84 -11.10 15.44
N LEU A 223 3.34 -11.50 14.27
CA LEU A 223 4.00 -12.80 14.05
C LEU A 223 5.51 -12.78 14.31
N GLY A 224 6.07 -11.64 14.73
CA GLY A 224 7.50 -11.41 14.79
C GLY A 224 8.09 -11.06 13.42
N ALA A 225 8.63 -9.84 13.30
CA ALA A 225 9.27 -9.43 12.05
C ALA A 225 10.56 -10.24 11.82
N PRO A 226 10.75 -10.81 10.63
CA PRO A 226 12.00 -11.50 10.31
C PRO A 226 13.16 -10.49 10.20
N ASP A 227 14.39 -11.00 10.38
CA ASP A 227 15.61 -10.19 10.21
C ASP A 227 15.98 -10.08 8.72
N ARG A 228 15.03 -9.63 7.92
CA ARG A 228 15.16 -9.37 6.48
C ARG A 228 14.08 -8.41 5.98
N ASP A 229 14.32 -7.83 4.82
CA ASP A 229 13.33 -7.08 4.05
C ASP A 229 12.63 -7.96 3.03
#